data_1087701f08e33a55e812163a893c9b1a
#
_entry.id   1087701f08e33a55e812163a893c9b1a
#
_cell.length_a   1.000
_cell.length_b   1.000
_cell.length_c   1.000
_cell.angle_alpha   90.00
_cell.angle_beta   90.00
_cell.angle_gamma   90.00
#
_symmetry.space_group_name_H-M   'P 1'
#
loop_
_entity.id
_entity.type
_entity.pdbx_description
1 polymer ?
#
loop_
_entity_poly.entity_id
_entity_poly.type
_entity_poly.pdbx_seq_one_letter_code
_entity_poly.pdbx_strand_id
1 'polypeptide(L)'
;MKEQRTKQILICLAASLGCFWLGNRVGLLYVSAVGTVTERLAAAVNLSKIVLHPLQLSPAPIPVGCGVGAILLAGLAYLCIKYSGHRLVPQKEYGSARWGTAADIAPFLHEKASENIPLTATESLSLAMKMPVTTENNYNRNKNVIVFGPSGSGKSYSVAGPQLLQFNSNYVLSDPKGELLDTYGNVLLSQGYDVKVFNLKDRGKSDHYNPFAYIHDTDDIVVVAKNLIKNMKEDPRQKNTADPIWEEGSTSLLEALLAYVYFEQPPELHNMNSVMELFVLMQHRYGPQGRSQLDDIFEDLALEKPASFAARQYGLYHMAPDKTAQSIDVSLGMRMSAFNIPSIMKICEDDTIHLEELASDKKVALFVVTPDTTTAYNFLAAVMFQQCFQILVHTADNREDHCLPRHVRFLLDEFPNIGMIPDFQILISTIRSRNIGCTLIYQSIAQLKSQYGDDWGTILENCDSELVLGGGNNPESLEFFGKQLGKRTIEVLNTTENLGAQGSFSKNYQVASRDLMTPEEIRTMPRNRCLLMISGVVPFYSYKFDLKKHPNYALVEKEGHHPFDYERRAENNFAAFMKNVQEINNIELDDDESDT
;
A
#
# COMPACT_ATOMS: atom_id res chain seq x y z
N MET A 1 37.54 5.71 -9.65
CA MET A 1 38.01 6.79 -10.55
C MET A 1 39.47 6.72 -10.94
N LYS A 2 40.44 6.57 -10.00
CA LYS A 2 41.89 6.46 -10.35
C LYS A 2 42.19 5.24 -11.24
N GLU A 3 41.65 4.08 -10.95
CA GLU A 3 41.89 2.83 -11.69
C GLU A 3 41.36 2.86 -13.14
N GLN A 4 40.19 3.47 -13.35
CA GLN A 4 39.63 3.66 -14.71
C GLN A 4 40.47 4.63 -15.56
N ARG A 5 40.97 5.71 -14.97
CA ARG A 5 41.88 6.62 -15.66
C ARG A 5 43.20 5.94 -16.05
N THR A 6 43.74 5.11 -15.17
CA THR A 6 44.97 4.34 -15.48
C THR A 6 44.77 3.36 -16.62
N LYS A 7 43.63 2.63 -16.64
CA LYS A 7 43.27 1.72 -17.75
C LYS A 7 43.11 2.47 -19.09
N GLN A 8 42.48 3.65 -19.08
CA GLN A 8 42.34 4.46 -20.29
C GLN A 8 43.69 4.98 -20.83
N ILE A 9 44.56 5.42 -19.96
CA ILE A 9 45.92 5.87 -20.34
C ILE A 9 46.73 4.72 -20.96
N LEU A 10 46.66 3.52 -20.39
CA LEU A 10 47.35 2.34 -20.93
C LEU A 10 46.83 1.94 -22.31
N ILE A 11 45.51 2.00 -22.52
CA ILE A 11 44.88 1.71 -23.82
C ILE A 11 45.33 2.75 -24.87
N CYS A 12 45.34 4.04 -24.52
CA CYS A 12 45.79 5.09 -25.42
C CYS A 12 47.29 4.95 -25.78
N LEU A 13 48.16 4.61 -24.82
CA LEU A 13 49.57 4.34 -25.05
C LEU A 13 49.75 3.13 -25.98
N ALA A 14 49.07 2.02 -25.74
CA ALA A 14 49.16 0.84 -26.58
C ALA A 14 48.68 1.12 -28.02
N ALA A 15 47.57 1.87 -28.17
CA ALA A 15 47.07 2.28 -29.48
C ALA A 15 48.03 3.21 -30.21
N SER A 16 48.66 4.17 -29.52
CA SER A 16 49.67 5.07 -30.10
C SER A 16 50.91 4.32 -30.58
N LEU A 17 51.42 3.37 -29.80
CA LEU A 17 52.51 2.50 -30.17
C LEU A 17 52.19 1.65 -31.41
N GLY A 18 50.96 1.09 -31.47
CA GLY A 18 50.50 0.35 -32.64
C GLY A 18 50.40 1.20 -33.91
N CYS A 19 49.88 2.42 -33.80
CA CYS A 19 49.81 3.38 -34.92
C CYS A 19 51.23 3.81 -35.38
N PHE A 20 52.14 4.09 -34.45
CA PHE A 20 53.53 4.40 -34.77
C PHE A 20 54.22 3.26 -35.49
N TRP A 21 54.08 2.03 -34.97
CA TRP A 21 54.65 0.83 -35.60
C TRP A 21 54.14 0.67 -37.02
N LEU A 22 52.80 0.75 -37.25
CA LEU A 22 52.23 0.61 -38.58
C LEU A 22 52.72 1.69 -39.53
N GLY A 23 52.69 2.95 -39.13
CA GLY A 23 53.19 4.08 -39.93
C GLY A 23 54.67 3.96 -40.28
N ASN A 24 55.53 3.56 -39.32
CA ASN A 24 56.95 3.35 -39.56
C ASN A 24 57.21 2.21 -40.57
N ARG A 25 56.45 1.10 -40.47
CA ARG A 25 56.54 -0.02 -41.42
C ARG A 25 56.12 0.39 -42.83
N VAL A 26 55.02 1.15 -42.97
CA VAL A 26 54.59 1.70 -44.27
C VAL A 26 55.67 2.60 -44.88
N GLY A 27 56.21 3.51 -44.08
CA GLY A 27 57.30 4.40 -44.50
C GLY A 27 58.58 3.67 -44.89
N LEU A 28 58.96 2.59 -44.16
CA LEU A 28 60.10 1.77 -44.48
C LEU A 28 59.91 1.04 -45.80
N LEU A 29 58.75 0.45 -46.04
CA LEU A 29 58.44 -0.24 -47.31
C LEU A 29 58.40 0.72 -48.49
N TYR A 30 57.93 1.97 -48.27
CA TYR A 30 57.95 3.01 -49.28
C TYR A 30 59.39 3.39 -49.70
N VAL A 31 60.29 3.57 -48.72
CA VAL A 31 61.68 3.95 -48.97
C VAL A 31 62.49 2.79 -49.59
N SER A 32 62.19 1.55 -49.21
CA SER A 32 62.92 0.37 -49.71
C SER A 32 62.43 -0.11 -51.12
N ALA A 33 61.30 0.37 -51.58
CA ALA A 33 60.77 0.02 -52.89
C ALA A 33 61.46 0.82 -54.01
N VAL A 34 61.82 0.14 -55.08
CA VAL A 34 62.42 0.72 -56.32
C VAL A 34 61.31 0.89 -57.36
N GLY A 35 61.26 2.05 -58.04
CA GLY A 35 60.29 2.31 -59.12
C GLY A 35 59.64 3.69 -59.00
N THR A 36 58.54 3.87 -59.73
CA THR A 36 57.71 5.08 -59.73
C THR A 36 57.00 5.31 -58.38
N VAL A 37 56.54 6.54 -58.14
CA VAL A 37 55.81 6.87 -56.89
C VAL A 37 54.61 5.97 -56.66
N THR A 38 53.89 5.61 -57.70
CA THR A 38 52.73 4.70 -57.65
C THR A 38 53.13 3.26 -57.26
N GLU A 39 54.22 2.75 -57.76
CA GLU A 39 54.78 1.42 -57.42
C GLU A 39 55.29 1.40 -55.96
N ARG A 40 55.92 2.46 -55.50
CA ARG A 40 56.34 2.58 -54.11
C ARG A 40 55.20 2.67 -53.14
N LEU A 41 54.12 3.39 -53.48
CA LEU A 41 52.89 3.43 -52.69
C LEU A 41 52.21 2.06 -52.65
N ALA A 42 52.11 1.36 -53.76
CA ALA A 42 51.53 0.01 -53.80
C ALA A 42 52.36 -0.98 -52.93
N ALA A 43 53.68 -0.87 -52.94
CA ALA A 43 54.54 -1.69 -52.09
C ALA A 43 54.39 -1.32 -50.58
N ALA A 44 54.19 -0.07 -50.28
CA ALA A 44 54.03 0.44 -48.89
C ALA A 44 52.74 -0.03 -48.23
N VAL A 45 51.63 -0.17 -48.96
CA VAL A 45 50.32 -0.64 -48.42
C VAL A 45 50.12 -2.14 -48.53
N ASN A 46 51.14 -2.90 -48.94
CA ASN A 46 51.03 -4.36 -49.06
C ASN A 46 51.02 -5.03 -47.67
N LEU A 47 49.85 -5.51 -47.22
CA LEU A 47 49.66 -6.07 -45.91
C LEU A 47 50.59 -7.24 -45.58
N SER A 48 50.86 -8.12 -46.56
CA SER A 48 51.74 -9.29 -46.36
C SER A 48 53.18 -8.88 -46.04
N LYS A 49 53.70 -7.81 -46.68
CA LYS A 49 55.04 -7.28 -46.41
C LYS A 49 55.13 -6.50 -45.10
N ILE A 50 54.02 -5.87 -44.70
CA ILE A 50 53.97 -5.16 -43.41
C ILE A 50 54.14 -6.15 -42.25
N VAL A 51 53.47 -7.33 -42.33
CA VAL A 51 53.44 -8.33 -41.24
C VAL A 51 54.63 -9.27 -41.26
N LEU A 52 55.32 -9.47 -42.43
CA LEU A 52 56.36 -10.47 -42.59
C LEU A 52 57.57 -10.27 -41.63
N HIS A 53 57.91 -9.02 -41.24
CA HIS A 53 58.97 -8.71 -40.30
C HIS A 53 58.50 -7.72 -39.20
N PRO A 54 57.71 -8.17 -38.23
CA PRO A 54 56.97 -7.29 -37.30
C PRO A 54 57.87 -6.44 -36.39
N LEU A 55 59.07 -6.89 -36.09
CA LEU A 55 60.03 -6.17 -35.22
C LEU A 55 60.98 -5.22 -35.95
N GLN A 56 60.96 -5.15 -37.27
CA GLN A 56 61.84 -4.30 -38.06
C GLN A 56 61.33 -2.87 -38.11
N LEU A 57 61.89 -1.99 -37.29
CA LEU A 57 61.64 -0.54 -37.29
C LEU A 57 62.84 0.19 -37.85
N SER A 58 62.61 1.30 -38.54
CA SER A 58 63.65 2.12 -39.11
C SER A 58 63.77 3.48 -38.34
N PRO A 59 64.97 3.89 -37.92
CA PRO A 59 65.20 5.19 -37.35
C PRO A 59 65.34 6.32 -38.40
N ALA A 60 65.26 6.00 -39.72
CA ALA A 60 65.33 6.96 -40.78
C ALA A 60 64.22 8.02 -40.74
N PRO A 61 64.49 9.26 -41.20
CA PRO A 61 63.51 10.36 -41.02
C PRO A 61 62.17 10.13 -41.68
N ILE A 62 62.10 9.50 -42.86
CA ILE A 62 60.86 9.26 -43.57
C ILE A 62 59.97 8.22 -42.85
N PRO A 63 60.45 7.00 -42.51
CA PRO A 63 59.71 6.04 -41.70
C PRO A 63 59.24 6.59 -40.35
N VAL A 64 60.10 7.34 -39.62
CA VAL A 64 59.73 7.98 -38.34
C VAL A 64 58.61 9.03 -38.54
N GLY A 65 58.74 9.86 -39.59
CA GLY A 65 57.74 10.84 -39.96
C GLY A 65 56.36 10.21 -40.30
N CYS A 66 56.36 9.06 -41.01
CA CYS A 66 55.13 8.30 -41.27
C CYS A 66 54.53 7.74 -39.98
N GLY A 67 55.34 7.26 -39.03
CA GLY A 67 54.90 6.79 -37.73
C GLY A 67 54.22 7.87 -36.91
N VAL A 68 54.86 9.08 -36.80
CA VAL A 68 54.28 10.24 -36.11
C VAL A 68 53.01 10.72 -36.82
N GLY A 69 53.01 10.76 -38.15
CA GLY A 69 51.82 11.10 -38.96
C GLY A 69 50.63 10.16 -38.70
N ALA A 70 50.90 8.86 -38.56
CA ALA A 70 49.85 7.87 -38.23
C ALA A 70 49.27 8.10 -36.85
N ILE A 71 50.07 8.47 -35.84
CA ILE A 71 49.57 8.85 -34.50
C ILE A 71 48.69 10.10 -34.60
N LEU A 72 49.15 11.14 -35.32
CA LEU A 72 48.36 12.38 -35.47
C LEU A 72 47.05 12.15 -36.21
N LEU A 73 47.03 11.33 -37.27
CA LEU A 73 45.79 10.98 -37.99
C LEU A 73 44.83 10.16 -37.12
N ALA A 74 45.33 9.21 -36.34
CA ALA A 74 44.53 8.42 -35.43
C ALA A 74 43.97 9.32 -34.29
N GLY A 75 44.78 10.25 -33.77
CA GLY A 75 44.35 11.23 -32.78
C GLY A 75 43.26 12.17 -33.33
N LEU A 76 43.46 12.66 -34.57
CA LEU A 76 42.46 13.50 -35.25
C LEU A 76 41.16 12.73 -35.51
N ALA A 77 41.25 11.49 -35.97
CA ALA A 77 40.08 10.62 -36.16
C ALA A 77 39.35 10.36 -34.84
N TYR A 78 40.08 10.10 -33.75
CA TYR A 78 39.51 9.96 -32.40
C TYR A 78 38.84 11.24 -31.95
N LEU A 79 39.44 12.40 -32.17
CA LEU A 79 38.83 13.69 -31.85
C LEU A 79 37.60 13.95 -32.70
N CYS A 80 37.64 13.68 -34.00
CA CYS A 80 36.47 13.77 -34.88
C CYS A 80 35.35 12.84 -34.42
N ILE A 81 35.62 11.59 -34.08
CA ILE A 81 34.61 10.66 -33.54
C ILE A 81 34.08 11.15 -32.19
N LYS A 82 34.96 11.66 -31.33
CA LYS A 82 34.58 12.17 -30.00
C LYS A 82 33.77 13.46 -30.07
N TYR A 83 34.05 14.35 -31.01
CA TYR A 83 33.40 15.66 -31.13
C TYR A 83 32.39 15.77 -32.27
N SER A 84 32.39 14.88 -33.29
CA SER A 84 31.32 14.77 -34.28
C SER A 84 30.16 13.88 -33.79
N GLY A 85 30.37 13.19 -32.65
CA GLY A 85 29.27 12.54 -31.99
C GLY A 85 28.25 13.56 -31.61
N HIS A 86 27.08 13.52 -32.24
CA HIS A 86 25.88 13.98 -31.61
C HIS A 86 25.94 13.59 -30.15
N ARG A 87 25.75 14.53 -29.23
CA ARG A 87 25.46 14.25 -27.83
C ARG A 87 24.09 13.60 -27.73
N LEU A 88 23.92 12.48 -28.40
CA LEU A 88 22.91 11.53 -28.07
C LEU A 88 23.33 10.98 -26.72
N VAL A 89 22.75 11.53 -25.64
CA VAL A 89 22.66 10.74 -24.41
C VAL A 89 21.73 9.60 -24.81
N PRO A 90 22.26 8.40 -25.12
CA PRO A 90 21.46 7.39 -25.80
C PRO A 90 20.24 7.11 -24.92
N GLN A 91 19.03 7.32 -25.44
CA GLN A 91 17.76 6.96 -24.85
C GLN A 91 17.25 7.81 -23.65
N LYS A 92 17.71 9.04 -23.44
CA LYS A 92 17.23 9.88 -22.31
C LYS A 92 16.71 11.27 -22.72
N GLU A 93 16.72 11.63 -24.00
CA GLU A 93 16.36 12.98 -24.46
C GLU A 93 14.89 13.35 -24.20
N TYR A 94 13.99 12.38 -24.31
CA TYR A 94 12.54 12.56 -24.13
C TYR A 94 11.95 11.79 -22.96
N GLY A 95 12.80 11.11 -22.17
CA GLY A 95 12.41 10.37 -20.99
C GLY A 95 13.30 9.15 -20.78
N SER A 96 13.49 8.78 -19.50
CA SER A 96 14.37 7.69 -19.07
C SER A 96 13.61 6.54 -18.42
N ALA A 97 12.27 6.52 -18.52
CA ALA A 97 11.46 5.46 -17.93
C ALA A 97 11.84 4.09 -18.52
N ARG A 98 12.01 3.12 -17.63
CA ARG A 98 12.32 1.73 -17.97
C ARG A 98 11.61 0.77 -17.03
N TRP A 99 11.47 -0.46 -17.44
CA TRP A 99 10.99 -1.51 -16.55
C TRP A 99 12.05 -1.91 -15.53
N GLY A 100 11.61 -2.18 -14.31
CA GLY A 100 12.42 -2.67 -13.22
C GLY A 100 12.90 -4.09 -13.44
N THR A 101 13.99 -4.43 -12.78
CA THR A 101 14.63 -5.75 -12.77
C THR A 101 14.78 -6.25 -11.33
N ALA A 102 15.15 -7.51 -11.14
CA ALA A 102 15.43 -8.07 -9.83
C ALA A 102 16.49 -7.28 -9.04
N ALA A 103 17.44 -6.65 -9.73
CA ALA A 103 18.47 -5.83 -9.10
C ALA A 103 17.91 -4.51 -8.49
N ASP A 104 16.82 -3.99 -9.06
CA ASP A 104 16.20 -2.75 -8.59
C ASP A 104 15.39 -2.97 -7.29
N ILE A 105 14.85 -4.18 -7.06
CA ILE A 105 14.08 -4.52 -5.86
C ILE A 105 14.93 -5.19 -4.76
N ALA A 106 16.04 -5.83 -5.12
CA ALA A 106 16.88 -6.58 -4.20
C ALA A 106 17.29 -5.82 -2.91
N PRO A 107 17.59 -4.50 -2.94
CA PRO A 107 17.94 -3.74 -1.74
C PRO A 107 16.81 -3.64 -0.69
N PHE A 108 15.57 -3.93 -1.08
CA PHE A 108 14.37 -3.77 -0.23
C PHE A 108 13.80 -5.10 0.26
N LEU A 109 14.45 -6.21 -0.05
CA LEU A 109 14.05 -7.54 0.38
C LEU A 109 14.69 -7.92 1.71
N HIS A 110 13.93 -8.62 2.55
CA HIS A 110 14.49 -9.36 3.68
C HIS A 110 15.00 -10.71 3.20
N GLU A 111 16.12 -11.18 3.79
CA GLU A 111 16.74 -12.47 3.43
C GLU A 111 15.79 -13.66 3.59
N LYS A 112 14.98 -13.64 4.66
CA LYS A 112 13.94 -14.65 4.88
C LYS A 112 12.69 -14.27 4.09
N ALA A 113 12.28 -15.08 3.14
CA ALA A 113 11.12 -14.84 2.31
C ALA A 113 9.82 -14.65 3.12
N SER A 114 9.68 -15.33 4.27
CA SER A 114 8.53 -15.18 5.18
C SER A 114 8.43 -13.81 5.83
N GLU A 115 9.52 -13.04 5.90
CA GLU A 115 9.55 -11.69 6.48
C GLU A 115 9.32 -10.59 5.43
N ASN A 116 8.79 -10.96 4.28
CA ASN A 116 8.45 -10.03 3.21
C ASN A 116 6.93 -9.98 2.99
N ILE A 117 6.46 -8.85 2.47
CA ILE A 117 5.12 -8.67 1.92
C ILE A 117 5.16 -9.06 0.44
N PRO A 118 4.53 -10.14 0.01
CA PRO A 118 4.43 -10.48 -1.41
C PRO A 118 3.57 -9.45 -2.14
N LEU A 119 4.08 -8.88 -3.22
CA LEU A 119 3.37 -7.91 -4.06
C LEU A 119 3.02 -8.51 -5.43
N THR A 120 3.98 -9.21 -6.04
CA THR A 120 3.82 -9.87 -7.32
C THR A 120 4.51 -11.24 -7.29
N ALA A 121 4.59 -11.93 -8.41
CA ALA A 121 5.28 -13.22 -8.50
C ALA A 121 6.79 -13.13 -8.19
N THR A 122 7.40 -11.96 -8.36
CA THR A 122 8.86 -11.75 -8.27
C THR A 122 9.26 -10.62 -7.34
N GLU A 123 8.38 -9.66 -7.08
CA GLU A 123 8.65 -8.51 -6.23
C GLU A 123 7.94 -8.64 -4.88
N SER A 124 8.68 -8.31 -3.83
CA SER A 124 8.22 -8.27 -2.45
C SER A 124 8.91 -7.12 -1.71
N LEU A 125 8.42 -6.75 -0.53
CA LEU A 125 9.04 -5.75 0.33
C LEU A 125 9.21 -6.28 1.74
N SER A 126 10.36 -6.00 2.36
CA SER A 126 10.64 -6.39 3.74
C SER A 126 9.65 -5.78 4.74
N LEU A 127 9.20 -6.57 5.72
CA LEU A 127 8.46 -6.10 6.90
C LEU A 127 9.36 -5.49 7.97
N ALA A 128 10.70 -5.71 7.92
CA ALA A 128 11.61 -5.24 8.93
C ALA A 128 11.48 -3.72 9.15
N MET A 129 11.41 -3.31 10.42
CA MET A 129 11.33 -1.90 10.82
C MET A 129 12.67 -1.19 10.63
N LYS A 130 13.78 -1.92 10.77
CA LYS A 130 15.14 -1.41 10.52
C LYS A 130 15.82 -2.37 9.55
N MET A 131 16.06 -1.90 8.35
CA MET A 131 16.88 -2.64 7.38
C MET A 131 18.35 -2.54 7.77
N PRO A 132 19.16 -3.60 7.57
CA PRO A 132 20.61 -3.50 7.69
C PRO A 132 21.13 -2.37 6.80
N VAL A 133 22.05 -1.57 7.34
CA VAL A 133 22.65 -0.44 6.63
C VAL A 133 23.49 -0.96 5.46
N THR A 134 22.88 -1.08 4.30
CA THR A 134 23.63 -1.07 3.05
C THR A 134 23.72 0.38 2.59
N THR A 135 24.88 0.83 2.20
CA THR A 135 25.39 2.20 2.14
C THR A 135 24.55 3.25 1.38
N GLU A 136 23.42 2.94 0.78
CA GLU A 136 22.63 3.88 -0.04
C GLU A 136 21.11 3.94 0.28
N ASN A 137 20.55 2.97 1.02
CA ASN A 137 19.09 2.89 1.24
C ASN A 137 18.74 2.57 2.71
N ASN A 138 19.17 3.45 3.63
CA ASN A 138 18.98 3.27 5.07
C ASN A 138 17.69 3.93 5.58
N TYR A 139 16.55 3.65 4.96
CA TYR A 139 15.29 4.16 5.49
C TYR A 139 14.23 3.06 5.58
N ASN A 140 13.49 3.12 6.65
CA ASN A 140 12.34 2.31 6.87
C ASN A 140 11.24 2.71 5.85
N ARG A 141 10.93 1.82 4.91
CA ARG A 141 9.88 2.05 3.93
C ARG A 141 8.50 1.97 4.57
N ASN A 142 7.58 2.73 4.02
CA ASN A 142 6.18 2.59 4.32
C ASN A 142 5.70 1.19 3.85
N LYS A 143 4.91 0.52 4.69
CA LYS A 143 4.38 -0.83 4.43
C LYS A 143 2.98 -0.81 3.81
N ASN A 144 2.43 0.40 3.58
CA ASN A 144 1.11 0.53 2.97
C ASN A 144 1.17 0.23 1.47
N VAL A 145 0.20 -0.54 1.03
CA VAL A 145 0.02 -0.97 -0.36
C VAL A 145 -1.36 -0.57 -0.82
N ILE A 146 -1.48 0.04 -1.98
CA ILE A 146 -2.77 0.25 -2.62
C ILE A 146 -2.89 -0.59 -3.89
N VAL A 147 -4.02 -1.23 -4.06
CA VAL A 147 -4.27 -2.18 -5.13
C VAL A 147 -5.47 -1.73 -5.95
N PHE A 148 -5.29 -1.63 -7.26
CA PHE A 148 -6.36 -1.30 -8.20
C PHE A 148 -6.61 -2.47 -9.16
N GLY A 149 -7.87 -2.91 -9.22
CA GLY A 149 -8.24 -3.96 -10.15
C GLY A 149 -9.75 -4.18 -10.20
N PRO A 150 -10.35 -4.36 -11.39
CA PRO A 150 -11.78 -4.60 -11.54
C PRO A 150 -12.22 -5.90 -10.87
N SER A 151 -13.52 -6.11 -10.77
CA SER A 151 -14.06 -7.40 -10.30
C SER A 151 -13.52 -8.55 -11.17
N GLY A 152 -13.17 -9.67 -10.54
CA GLY A 152 -12.59 -10.83 -11.22
C GLY A 152 -11.13 -10.67 -11.66
N SER A 153 -10.43 -9.61 -11.25
CA SER A 153 -9.00 -9.43 -11.55
C SER A 153 -8.07 -10.30 -10.68
N GLY A 154 -8.62 -11.02 -9.68
CA GLY A 154 -7.87 -11.89 -8.79
C GLY A 154 -7.27 -11.17 -7.58
N LYS A 155 -7.87 -10.06 -7.11
CA LYS A 155 -7.39 -9.27 -5.96
C LYS A 155 -7.17 -10.13 -4.72
N SER A 156 -8.20 -10.83 -4.26
CA SER A 156 -8.14 -11.68 -3.07
C SER A 156 -7.15 -12.85 -3.27
N TYR A 157 -7.14 -13.48 -4.47
CA TYR A 157 -6.27 -14.61 -4.80
C TYR A 157 -4.78 -14.23 -4.92
N SER A 158 -4.49 -13.12 -5.62
CA SER A 158 -3.10 -12.76 -5.95
C SER A 158 -2.47 -11.78 -4.96
N VAL A 159 -3.26 -11.16 -4.06
CA VAL A 159 -2.77 -10.15 -3.12
C VAL A 159 -3.04 -10.53 -1.66
N ALA A 160 -4.31 -10.67 -1.27
CA ALA A 160 -4.65 -10.96 0.13
C ALA A 160 -4.17 -12.35 0.55
N GLY A 161 -4.43 -13.38 -0.26
CA GLY A 161 -4.03 -14.75 0.03
C GLY A 161 -2.53 -14.94 0.27
N PRO A 162 -1.65 -14.50 -0.64
CA PRO A 162 -0.20 -14.60 -0.42
C PRO A 162 0.28 -13.89 0.85
N GLN A 163 -0.30 -12.73 1.20
CA GLN A 163 0.06 -12.01 2.42
C GLN A 163 -0.40 -12.75 3.70
N LEU A 164 -1.59 -13.34 3.68
CA LEU A 164 -2.10 -14.15 4.80
C LEU A 164 -1.25 -15.40 5.04
N LEU A 165 -0.84 -16.08 3.99
CA LEU A 165 -0.04 -17.29 4.07
C LEU A 165 1.42 -17.06 4.54
N GLN A 166 1.86 -15.82 4.72
CA GLN A 166 3.15 -15.52 5.32
C GLN A 166 3.17 -15.77 6.84
N PHE A 167 2.02 -15.69 7.52
CA PHE A 167 1.88 -15.89 8.98
C PHE A 167 2.81 -15.01 9.82
N ASN A 168 3.20 -13.86 9.31
CA ASN A 168 4.21 -12.96 9.87
C ASN A 168 3.63 -11.76 10.63
N SER A 169 2.32 -11.62 10.65
CA SER A 169 1.61 -10.44 11.20
C SER A 169 0.40 -10.87 12.02
N ASN A 170 -0.12 -9.97 12.81
CA ASN A 170 -1.52 -10.00 13.19
C ASN A 170 -2.32 -9.40 12.03
N TYR A 171 -3.52 -9.89 11.80
CA TYR A 171 -4.30 -9.53 10.62
C TYR A 171 -5.65 -8.95 11.01
N VAL A 172 -6.02 -7.85 10.35
CA VAL A 172 -7.35 -7.27 10.41
C VAL A 172 -7.89 -7.21 8.98
N LEU A 173 -8.97 -7.92 8.70
CA LEU A 173 -9.46 -8.12 7.35
C LEU A 173 -10.87 -7.55 7.17
N SER A 174 -11.11 -6.85 6.07
CA SER A 174 -12.47 -6.73 5.55
C SER A 174 -12.73 -7.88 4.56
N ASP A 175 -13.84 -8.57 4.74
CA ASP A 175 -14.23 -9.73 3.92
C ASP A 175 -15.69 -9.58 3.46
N PRO A 176 -15.95 -8.89 2.34
CA PRO A 176 -17.31 -8.56 1.90
C PRO A 176 -18.20 -9.75 1.59
N LYS A 177 -17.73 -10.96 1.63
CA LYS A 177 -18.55 -12.15 1.32
C LYS A 177 -18.38 -13.29 2.30
N GLY A 178 -17.32 -13.25 3.11
CA GLY A 178 -16.88 -14.35 3.95
C GLY A 178 -15.96 -15.33 3.21
N GLU A 179 -15.56 -15.01 1.96
CA GLU A 179 -14.71 -15.91 1.15
C GLU A 179 -13.29 -16.03 1.73
N LEU A 180 -12.75 -14.97 2.33
CA LEU A 180 -11.44 -15.01 2.98
C LEU A 180 -11.50 -15.82 4.27
N LEU A 181 -12.56 -15.68 5.06
CA LEU A 181 -12.77 -16.46 6.28
C LEU A 181 -12.88 -17.95 5.95
N ASP A 182 -13.70 -18.34 4.98
CA ASP A 182 -13.87 -19.74 4.57
C ASP A 182 -12.59 -20.33 3.97
N THR A 183 -11.79 -19.52 3.26
CA THR A 183 -10.55 -20.00 2.64
C THR A 183 -9.38 -20.08 3.62
N TYR A 184 -9.24 -19.09 4.50
CA TYR A 184 -8.03 -18.94 5.32
C TYR A 184 -8.27 -19.06 6.83
N GLY A 185 -9.52 -18.98 7.32
CA GLY A 185 -9.81 -19.03 8.76
C GLY A 185 -9.32 -20.31 9.41
N ASN A 186 -9.65 -21.47 8.84
CA ASN A 186 -9.17 -22.77 9.33
C ASN A 186 -7.66 -22.94 9.19
N VAL A 187 -7.06 -22.37 8.14
CA VAL A 187 -5.62 -22.37 7.93
C VAL A 187 -4.94 -21.60 9.07
N LEU A 188 -5.43 -20.39 9.37
CA LEU A 188 -4.89 -19.56 10.46
C LEU A 188 -5.05 -20.23 11.83
N LEU A 189 -6.21 -20.84 12.10
CA LEU A 189 -6.42 -21.66 13.32
C LEU A 189 -5.35 -22.76 13.45
N SER A 190 -5.04 -23.46 12.35
CA SER A 190 -4.02 -24.53 12.35
C SER A 190 -2.61 -23.99 12.61
N GLN A 191 -2.36 -22.71 12.37
CA GLN A 191 -1.09 -22.02 12.60
C GLN A 191 -1.04 -21.31 13.97
N GLY A 192 -2.03 -21.56 14.84
CA GLY A 192 -2.09 -21.04 16.21
C GLY A 192 -2.55 -19.58 16.28
N TYR A 193 -3.30 -19.10 15.31
CA TYR A 193 -3.98 -17.80 15.41
C TYR A 193 -5.26 -17.94 16.24
N ASP A 194 -5.50 -16.97 17.10
CA ASP A 194 -6.84 -16.72 17.63
C ASP A 194 -7.62 -15.97 16.54
N VAL A 195 -8.63 -16.64 15.97
CA VAL A 195 -9.43 -16.12 14.88
C VAL A 195 -10.71 -15.53 15.43
N LYS A 196 -10.82 -14.21 15.38
CA LYS A 196 -12.00 -13.43 15.76
C LYS A 196 -12.86 -13.15 14.51
N VAL A 197 -14.17 -13.18 14.65
CA VAL A 197 -15.09 -13.03 13.51
C VAL A 197 -16.21 -12.06 13.87
N PHE A 198 -16.17 -10.85 13.31
CA PHE A 198 -17.32 -9.93 13.37
C PHE A 198 -18.14 -10.07 12.10
N ASN A 199 -19.27 -10.76 12.20
CA ASN A 199 -20.07 -11.14 11.04
C ASN A 199 -21.39 -10.39 10.97
N LEU A 200 -21.43 -9.32 10.16
CA LEU A 200 -22.62 -8.52 9.92
C LEU A 200 -23.58 -9.16 8.91
N LYS A 201 -23.14 -10.20 8.18
CA LYS A 201 -23.94 -10.96 7.21
C LYS A 201 -24.74 -12.08 7.91
N ASP A 202 -24.09 -12.88 8.75
CA ASP A 202 -24.68 -13.94 9.58
C ASP A 202 -24.36 -13.67 11.05
N ARG A 203 -25.17 -12.85 11.70
CA ARG A 203 -24.94 -12.38 13.07
C ARG A 203 -25.05 -13.49 14.12
N GLY A 204 -25.67 -14.62 13.79
CA GLY A 204 -25.67 -15.81 14.64
C GLY A 204 -24.31 -16.48 14.76
N LYS A 205 -23.37 -16.14 13.87
CA LYS A 205 -21.99 -16.63 13.84
C LYS A 205 -20.99 -15.51 14.08
N SER A 206 -21.39 -14.44 14.74
CA SER A 206 -20.54 -13.28 15.04
C SER A 206 -20.05 -13.34 16.48
N ASP A 207 -18.80 -12.97 16.67
CA ASP A 207 -18.34 -12.46 17.96
C ASP A 207 -19.01 -11.11 18.23
N HIS A 208 -19.07 -10.69 19.47
CA HIS A 208 -19.72 -9.47 19.91
C HIS A 208 -18.70 -8.32 19.95
N TYR A 209 -19.15 -7.16 19.49
CA TYR A 209 -18.37 -5.93 19.47
C TYR A 209 -19.16 -4.81 20.12
N ASN A 210 -18.72 -4.37 21.25
CA ASN A 210 -19.28 -3.23 21.96
C ASN A 210 -18.36 -2.01 21.83
N PRO A 211 -18.75 -0.93 21.12
CA PRO A 211 -17.90 0.27 21.00
C PRO A 211 -17.49 0.88 22.33
N PHE A 212 -18.30 0.72 23.39
CA PHE A 212 -18.00 1.25 24.72
C PHE A 212 -16.81 0.58 25.40
N ALA A 213 -16.49 -0.67 25.06
CA ALA A 213 -15.31 -1.35 25.60
C ALA A 213 -13.99 -0.65 25.25
N TYR A 214 -14.01 0.22 24.25
CA TYR A 214 -12.85 0.90 23.68
C TYR A 214 -12.91 2.42 23.82
N ILE A 215 -13.80 2.93 24.67
CA ILE A 215 -13.87 4.34 25.07
C ILE A 215 -13.09 4.49 26.38
N HIS A 216 -12.12 5.40 26.43
CA HIS A 216 -11.31 5.69 27.60
C HIS A 216 -11.54 7.10 28.13
N ASP A 217 -11.91 8.03 27.24
CA ASP A 217 -12.10 9.43 27.57
C ASP A 217 -13.15 10.13 26.68
N THR A 218 -13.28 11.44 26.83
CA THR A 218 -14.21 12.26 26.05
C THR A 218 -13.84 12.36 24.58
N ASP A 219 -12.56 12.26 24.24
CA ASP A 219 -12.10 12.38 22.85
C ASP A 219 -12.54 11.15 22.06
N ASP A 220 -12.48 9.96 22.67
CA ASP A 220 -12.99 8.72 22.07
C ASP A 220 -14.50 8.79 21.80
N ILE A 221 -15.28 9.39 22.73
CA ILE A 221 -16.72 9.60 22.54
C ILE A 221 -16.99 10.47 21.32
N VAL A 222 -16.27 11.58 21.18
CA VAL A 222 -16.39 12.49 20.04
C VAL A 222 -16.07 11.78 18.72
N VAL A 223 -15.03 10.96 18.72
CA VAL A 223 -14.64 10.20 17.53
C VAL A 223 -15.70 9.17 17.15
N VAL A 224 -16.22 8.40 18.10
CA VAL A 224 -17.29 7.41 17.86
C VAL A 224 -18.55 8.09 17.35
N ALA A 225 -18.99 9.18 17.98
CA ALA A 225 -20.18 9.92 17.58
C ALA A 225 -20.05 10.45 16.13
N LYS A 226 -18.94 11.09 15.80
CA LYS A 226 -18.67 11.60 14.45
C LYS A 226 -18.66 10.48 13.41
N ASN A 227 -18.04 9.34 13.73
CA ASN A 227 -17.99 8.18 12.82
C ASN A 227 -19.40 7.64 12.57
N LEU A 228 -20.19 7.42 13.61
CA LEU A 228 -21.57 6.95 13.50
C LEU A 228 -22.40 7.90 12.63
N ILE A 229 -22.38 9.21 12.94
CA ILE A 229 -23.15 10.21 12.19
C ILE A 229 -22.74 10.25 10.72
N LYS A 230 -21.44 10.13 10.42
CA LYS A 230 -20.93 10.19 9.05
C LYS A 230 -21.31 8.97 8.22
N ASN A 231 -21.32 7.78 8.83
CA ASN A 231 -21.56 6.52 8.14
C ASN A 231 -23.03 6.04 8.16
N MET A 232 -23.89 6.57 9.02
CA MET A 232 -25.32 6.27 9.08
C MET A 232 -26.16 7.10 8.11
N LYS A 233 -25.58 7.74 7.10
CA LYS A 233 -26.28 8.46 6.03
C LYS A 233 -26.82 7.46 5.00
N GLU A 234 -27.94 7.79 4.34
CA GLU A 234 -28.49 6.98 3.24
C GLU A 234 -27.47 6.81 2.10
N ASP A 235 -26.67 7.86 1.83
CA ASP A 235 -25.53 7.78 0.93
C ASP A 235 -24.36 8.57 1.52
N PRO A 236 -23.36 7.92 2.13
CA PRO A 236 -22.18 8.58 2.67
C PRO A 236 -21.37 9.38 1.65
N ARG A 237 -21.59 9.13 0.34
CA ARG A 237 -20.90 9.79 -0.78
C ARG A 237 -21.60 11.05 -1.28
N GLN A 238 -22.85 11.28 -0.89
CA GLN A 238 -23.52 12.53 -1.25
C GLN A 238 -22.82 13.70 -0.55
N LYS A 239 -22.31 14.64 -1.34
CA LYS A 239 -21.89 15.94 -0.82
C LYS A 239 -23.09 16.55 -0.12
N ASN A 240 -22.92 16.92 1.15
CA ASN A 240 -23.96 17.51 1.97
C ASN A 240 -24.58 18.70 1.25
N THR A 241 -25.81 18.55 0.78
CA THR A 241 -26.70 19.65 0.41
C THR A 241 -27.54 20.09 1.60
N ALA A 242 -27.51 19.34 2.71
CA ALA A 242 -28.17 19.69 3.96
C ALA A 242 -27.34 20.75 4.72
N ASP A 243 -28.04 21.65 5.41
CA ASP A 243 -27.44 22.65 6.26
C ASP A 243 -26.56 21.96 7.32
N PRO A 244 -25.29 22.36 7.52
CA PRO A 244 -24.37 21.77 8.50
C PRO A 244 -24.97 21.65 9.92
N ILE A 245 -25.90 22.53 10.30
CA ILE A 245 -26.56 22.55 11.60
C ILE A 245 -27.23 21.23 11.98
N TRP A 246 -27.74 20.48 10.98
CA TRP A 246 -28.38 19.17 11.22
C TRP A 246 -27.37 18.10 11.62
N GLU A 247 -26.20 18.12 10.98
CA GLU A 247 -25.14 17.15 11.26
C GLU A 247 -24.47 17.46 12.59
N GLU A 248 -24.16 18.73 12.84
CA GLU A 248 -23.56 19.18 14.09
C GLU A 248 -24.49 18.97 15.28
N GLY A 249 -25.78 19.32 15.15
CA GLY A 249 -26.79 19.09 16.20
C GLY A 249 -27.00 17.62 16.51
N SER A 250 -27.08 16.75 15.48
CA SER A 250 -27.18 15.30 15.68
C SER A 250 -25.91 14.73 16.35
N THR A 251 -24.74 15.27 16.00
CA THR A 251 -23.47 14.87 16.62
C THR A 251 -23.44 15.25 18.10
N SER A 252 -23.78 16.51 18.45
CA SER A 252 -23.80 16.96 19.84
C SER A 252 -24.81 16.17 20.69
N LEU A 253 -25.99 15.86 20.15
CA LEU A 253 -26.96 15.03 20.84
C LEU A 253 -26.43 13.60 21.06
N LEU A 254 -25.83 12.99 20.04
CA LEU A 254 -25.27 11.64 20.18
C LEU A 254 -24.08 11.62 21.16
N GLU A 255 -23.20 12.64 21.12
CA GLU A 255 -22.12 12.82 22.08
C GLU A 255 -22.64 12.92 23.53
N ALA A 256 -23.74 13.67 23.74
CA ALA A 256 -24.39 13.77 25.04
C ALA A 256 -24.89 12.43 25.56
N LEU A 257 -25.57 11.66 24.69
CA LEU A 257 -26.12 10.34 25.05
C LEU A 257 -25.02 9.32 25.34
N LEU A 258 -24.00 9.23 24.48
CA LEU A 258 -22.85 8.35 24.69
C LEU A 258 -22.11 8.70 26.00
N ALA A 259 -21.86 10.00 26.23
CA ALA A 259 -21.18 10.47 27.43
C ALA A 259 -22.00 10.20 28.69
N TYR A 260 -23.32 10.36 28.65
CA TYR A 260 -24.19 10.03 29.77
C TYR A 260 -24.10 8.53 30.11
N VAL A 261 -24.20 7.66 29.13
CA VAL A 261 -24.07 6.22 29.34
C VAL A 261 -22.70 5.88 29.90
N TYR A 262 -21.63 6.47 29.40
CA TYR A 262 -20.26 6.14 29.81
C TYR A 262 -19.89 6.68 31.21
N PHE A 263 -20.28 7.93 31.53
CA PHE A 263 -19.84 8.59 32.78
C PHE A 263 -20.84 8.50 33.92
N GLU A 264 -22.14 8.33 33.62
CA GLU A 264 -23.19 8.44 34.63
C GLU A 264 -23.91 7.10 34.89
N GLN A 265 -23.75 6.11 34.00
CA GLN A 265 -24.35 4.78 34.17
C GLN A 265 -23.29 3.77 34.70
N PRO A 266 -23.72 2.69 35.38
CA PRO A 266 -22.82 1.61 35.78
C PRO A 266 -22.25 0.86 34.58
N PRO A 267 -21.04 0.25 34.69
CA PRO A 267 -20.34 -0.40 33.58
C PRO A 267 -21.14 -1.47 32.83
N GLU A 268 -22.06 -2.14 33.50
CA GLU A 268 -22.92 -3.17 32.90
C GLU A 268 -23.89 -2.60 31.84
N LEU A 269 -24.14 -1.30 31.90
CA LEU A 269 -24.99 -0.57 30.95
C LEU A 269 -24.18 0.18 29.88
N HIS A 270 -22.87 0.05 29.86
CA HIS A 270 -22.04 0.69 28.85
C HIS A 270 -22.17 -0.03 27.49
N ASN A 271 -23.26 0.20 26.78
CA ASN A 271 -23.52 -0.35 25.45
C ASN A 271 -24.48 0.53 24.66
N MET A 272 -24.62 0.23 23.37
CA MET A 272 -25.50 0.99 22.47
C MET A 272 -26.99 0.79 22.77
N ASN A 273 -27.38 -0.30 23.45
CA ASN A 273 -28.78 -0.53 23.84
C ASN A 273 -29.22 0.52 24.85
N SER A 274 -28.37 0.82 25.85
CA SER A 274 -28.63 1.87 26.83
C SER A 274 -28.73 3.26 26.19
N VAL A 275 -27.93 3.54 25.16
CA VAL A 275 -28.06 4.78 24.37
C VAL A 275 -29.42 4.86 23.69
N MET A 276 -29.89 3.75 23.11
CA MET A 276 -31.20 3.70 22.47
C MET A 276 -32.35 3.84 23.48
N GLU A 277 -32.23 3.26 24.68
CA GLU A 277 -33.21 3.43 25.76
C GLU A 277 -33.31 4.90 26.18
N LEU A 278 -32.19 5.59 26.38
CA LEU A 278 -32.20 7.03 26.64
C LEU A 278 -32.82 7.83 25.49
N PHE A 279 -32.48 7.47 24.24
CA PHE A 279 -33.05 8.17 23.08
C PHE A 279 -34.58 8.02 22.99
N VAL A 280 -35.14 6.88 23.40
CA VAL A 280 -36.60 6.67 23.45
C VAL A 280 -37.29 7.61 24.44
N LEU A 281 -36.62 8.00 25.53
CA LEU A 281 -37.18 8.95 26.51
C LEU A 281 -37.47 10.33 25.91
N MET A 282 -36.79 10.72 24.81
CA MET A 282 -37.10 11.94 24.06
C MET A 282 -38.48 11.92 23.42
N GLN A 283 -39.04 10.74 23.11
CA GLN A 283 -40.30 10.59 22.44
C GLN A 283 -41.50 10.87 23.38
N HIS A 284 -41.27 10.71 24.68
CA HIS A 284 -42.30 10.92 25.70
C HIS A 284 -42.34 12.39 26.12
N ARG A 285 -42.98 13.22 25.27
CA ARG A 285 -43.12 14.67 25.54
C ARG A 285 -44.35 14.98 26.37
N TYR A 286 -44.22 15.84 27.35
CA TYR A 286 -45.29 16.24 28.25
C TYR A 286 -45.28 17.76 28.53
N GLY A 287 -46.39 18.26 29.09
CA GLY A 287 -46.58 19.67 29.44
C GLY A 287 -46.74 20.62 28.24
N PRO A 288 -47.06 21.89 28.50
CA PRO A 288 -47.30 22.90 27.44
C PRO A 288 -46.07 23.26 26.62
N GLN A 289 -44.90 23.02 27.18
CA GLN A 289 -43.60 23.32 26.56
C GLN A 289 -43.01 22.11 25.78
N GLY A 290 -43.70 20.96 25.75
CA GLY A 290 -43.27 19.77 25.05
C GLY A 290 -41.94 19.18 25.58
N ARG A 291 -41.65 19.29 26.88
CA ARG A 291 -40.47 18.69 27.53
C ARG A 291 -40.53 17.17 27.46
N SER A 292 -39.39 16.55 27.39
CA SER A 292 -39.23 15.09 27.42
C SER A 292 -38.64 14.65 28.76
N GLN A 293 -38.76 13.37 29.09
CA GLN A 293 -38.11 12.78 30.26
C GLN A 293 -36.56 12.90 30.15
N LEU A 294 -36.02 12.92 28.95
CA LEU A 294 -34.59 13.12 28.74
C LEU A 294 -34.15 14.54 29.12
N ASP A 295 -34.99 15.57 28.85
CA ASP A 295 -34.72 16.95 29.25
C ASP A 295 -34.57 17.07 30.79
N ASP A 296 -35.41 16.35 31.54
CA ASP A 296 -35.34 16.36 33.00
C ASP A 296 -34.03 15.71 33.49
N ILE A 297 -33.64 14.59 32.94
CA ILE A 297 -32.39 13.86 33.26
C ILE A 297 -31.17 14.78 33.07
N PHE A 298 -31.09 15.46 31.92
CA PHE A 298 -29.95 16.32 31.63
C PHE A 298 -29.98 17.66 32.39
N GLU A 299 -31.16 18.18 32.77
CA GLU A 299 -31.30 19.33 33.64
C GLU A 299 -30.82 19.00 35.05
N ASP A 300 -31.24 17.87 35.61
CA ASP A 300 -30.77 17.38 36.91
C ASP A 300 -29.24 17.16 36.89
N LEU A 301 -28.71 16.54 35.84
CA LEU A 301 -27.27 16.36 35.67
C LEU A 301 -26.52 17.69 35.60
N ALA A 302 -27.06 18.69 34.89
CA ALA A 302 -26.44 20.02 34.80
C ALA A 302 -26.45 20.75 36.13
N LEU A 303 -27.46 20.54 37.00
CA LEU A 303 -27.53 21.09 38.35
C LEU A 303 -26.51 20.40 39.28
N GLU A 304 -26.42 19.07 39.23
CA GLU A 304 -25.51 18.30 40.08
C GLU A 304 -24.05 18.43 39.66
N LYS A 305 -23.80 18.33 38.33
CA LYS A 305 -22.46 18.31 37.72
C LYS A 305 -22.36 19.32 36.56
N PRO A 306 -22.28 20.65 36.86
CA PRO A 306 -22.23 21.68 35.79
C PRO A 306 -21.05 21.56 34.81
N ALA A 307 -20.00 20.85 35.21
CA ALA A 307 -18.83 20.59 34.38
C ALA A 307 -18.96 19.32 33.53
N SER A 308 -20.04 18.53 33.67
CA SER A 308 -20.24 17.31 32.88
C SER A 308 -20.22 17.58 31.39
N PHE A 309 -19.41 16.79 30.66
CA PHE A 309 -19.35 16.86 29.20
C PHE A 309 -20.72 16.51 28.59
N ALA A 310 -21.40 15.50 29.12
CA ALA A 310 -22.72 15.09 28.67
C ALA A 310 -23.74 16.24 28.78
N ALA A 311 -23.81 16.91 29.94
CA ALA A 311 -24.74 18.04 30.16
C ALA A 311 -24.43 19.22 29.23
N ARG A 312 -23.15 19.51 28.98
CA ARG A 312 -22.74 20.58 28.06
C ARG A 312 -23.12 20.30 26.63
N GLN A 313 -22.87 19.08 26.13
CA GLN A 313 -23.23 18.69 24.77
C GLN A 313 -24.75 18.68 24.56
N TYR A 314 -25.52 18.25 25.57
CA TYR A 314 -26.97 18.34 25.54
C TYR A 314 -27.44 19.79 25.49
N GLY A 315 -26.80 20.67 26.29
CA GLY A 315 -27.06 22.11 26.25
C GLY A 315 -26.78 22.74 24.89
N LEU A 316 -25.72 22.33 24.18
CA LEU A 316 -25.44 22.80 22.82
C LEU A 316 -26.53 22.38 21.83
N TYR A 317 -26.99 21.12 21.90
CA TYR A 317 -28.12 20.65 21.10
C TYR A 317 -29.39 21.48 21.37
N HIS A 318 -29.68 21.80 22.63
CA HIS A 318 -30.83 22.62 23.07
C HIS A 318 -30.75 24.11 22.69
N MET A 319 -29.61 24.60 22.18
CA MET A 319 -29.53 25.97 21.62
C MET A 319 -30.27 26.07 20.27
N ALA A 320 -30.59 24.94 19.64
CA ALA A 320 -31.35 24.93 18.41
C ALA A 320 -32.83 25.33 18.69
N PRO A 321 -33.48 26.13 17.82
CA PRO A 321 -34.91 26.39 17.90
C PRO A 321 -35.74 25.10 17.91
N ASP A 322 -36.88 25.06 18.62
CA ASP A 322 -37.72 23.87 18.82
C ASP A 322 -37.99 23.06 17.55
N LYS A 323 -38.30 23.74 16.43
CA LYS A 323 -38.53 23.05 15.14
C LYS A 323 -37.28 22.41 14.58
N THR A 324 -36.12 23.05 14.79
CA THR A 324 -34.81 22.51 14.36
C THR A 324 -34.43 21.33 15.22
N ALA A 325 -34.57 21.45 16.55
CA ALA A 325 -34.34 20.37 17.50
C ALA A 325 -35.18 19.13 17.18
N GLN A 326 -36.50 19.28 16.94
CA GLN A 326 -37.39 18.18 16.53
C GLN A 326 -36.94 17.50 15.22
N SER A 327 -36.41 18.26 14.28
CA SER A 327 -35.92 17.70 13.03
C SER A 327 -34.57 16.97 13.23
N ILE A 328 -33.69 17.44 14.13
CA ILE A 328 -32.48 16.75 14.57
C ILE A 328 -32.86 15.42 15.21
N ASP A 329 -33.87 15.41 16.12
CA ASP A 329 -34.37 14.18 16.77
C ASP A 329 -34.81 13.14 15.75
N VAL A 330 -35.65 13.54 14.79
CA VAL A 330 -36.10 12.66 13.73
C VAL A 330 -34.93 12.16 12.88
N SER A 331 -34.01 13.03 12.52
CA SER A 331 -32.82 12.68 11.72
C SER A 331 -31.94 11.67 12.46
N LEU A 332 -31.64 11.91 13.73
CA LEU A 332 -30.85 10.99 14.55
C LEU A 332 -31.58 9.67 14.75
N GLY A 333 -32.89 9.69 15.07
CA GLY A 333 -33.70 8.48 15.23
C GLY A 333 -33.74 7.60 13.99
N MET A 334 -33.87 8.22 12.81
CA MET A 334 -33.78 7.48 11.54
C MET A 334 -32.41 6.81 11.37
N ARG A 335 -31.33 7.53 11.65
CA ARG A 335 -29.95 7.00 11.56
C ARG A 335 -29.73 5.87 12.55
N MET A 336 -30.13 6.05 13.80
CA MET A 336 -29.98 5.06 14.87
C MET A 336 -30.92 3.86 14.74
N SER A 337 -31.88 3.87 13.80
CA SER A 337 -32.89 2.81 13.64
C SER A 337 -32.29 1.40 13.43
N ALA A 338 -31.07 1.30 12.89
CA ALA A 338 -30.38 0.03 12.75
C ALA A 338 -30.14 -0.68 14.08
N PHE A 339 -29.96 0.07 15.17
CA PHE A 339 -29.79 -0.49 16.52
C PHE A 339 -31.10 -1.04 17.12
N ASN A 340 -32.26 -0.78 16.52
CA ASN A 340 -33.51 -1.42 16.94
C ASN A 340 -33.64 -2.87 16.44
N ILE A 341 -32.72 -3.36 15.62
CA ILE A 341 -32.74 -4.73 15.10
C ILE A 341 -32.20 -5.68 16.18
N PRO A 342 -32.98 -6.66 16.67
CA PRO A 342 -32.59 -7.50 17.81
C PRO A 342 -31.23 -8.20 17.63
N SER A 343 -30.90 -8.61 16.40
CA SER A 343 -29.61 -9.24 16.12
C SER A 343 -28.43 -8.27 16.12
N ILE A 344 -28.65 -6.98 15.86
CA ILE A 344 -27.63 -5.93 16.02
C ILE A 344 -27.47 -5.60 17.51
N MET A 345 -28.60 -5.40 18.22
CA MET A 345 -28.58 -5.17 19.67
C MET A 345 -27.73 -6.22 20.38
N LYS A 346 -27.97 -7.50 20.05
CA LYS A 346 -27.27 -8.63 20.67
C LYS A 346 -25.76 -8.60 20.44
N ILE A 347 -25.29 -8.35 19.23
CA ILE A 347 -23.85 -8.36 18.93
C ILE A 347 -23.13 -7.10 19.40
N CYS A 348 -23.86 -6.06 19.88
CA CYS A 348 -23.31 -4.82 20.42
C CYS A 348 -23.55 -4.69 21.95
N GLU A 349 -24.07 -5.72 22.62
CA GLU A 349 -24.38 -5.71 24.04
C GLU A 349 -23.14 -5.83 24.92
N ASP A 350 -22.25 -6.75 24.57
CA ASP A 350 -20.98 -7.04 25.24
C ASP A 350 -19.83 -7.11 24.23
N ASP A 351 -18.60 -7.26 24.69
CA ASP A 351 -17.42 -7.39 23.83
C ASP A 351 -16.73 -8.74 24.05
N THR A 352 -16.56 -9.49 22.98
CA THR A 352 -15.81 -10.75 22.96
C THR A 352 -14.65 -10.73 21.94
N ILE A 353 -14.50 -9.62 21.22
CA ILE A 353 -13.45 -9.45 20.21
C ILE A 353 -12.11 -9.11 20.84
N HIS A 354 -12.09 -8.22 21.85
CA HIS A 354 -10.86 -7.78 22.53
C HIS A 354 -9.82 -7.24 21.55
N LEU A 355 -10.09 -6.07 20.94
CA LEU A 355 -9.23 -5.46 19.90
C LEU A 355 -7.81 -5.20 20.39
N GLU A 356 -7.59 -4.98 21.68
CA GLU A 356 -6.28 -4.79 22.32
C GLU A 356 -5.34 -5.99 22.14
N GLU A 357 -5.88 -7.20 21.97
CA GLU A 357 -5.07 -8.40 21.72
C GLU A 357 -4.30 -8.32 20.40
N LEU A 358 -4.79 -7.56 19.42
CA LEU A 358 -4.09 -7.29 18.16
C LEU A 358 -2.76 -6.56 18.37
N ALA A 359 -2.64 -5.77 19.46
CA ALA A 359 -1.43 -5.03 19.82
C ALA A 359 -0.41 -5.87 20.61
N SER A 360 -0.74 -7.13 20.94
CA SER A 360 0.07 -8.03 21.75
C SER A 360 0.98 -8.93 20.90
N ASP A 361 1.81 -9.75 21.55
CA ASP A 361 2.62 -10.79 20.91
C ASP A 361 1.81 -12.01 20.45
N LYS A 362 0.55 -12.11 20.86
CA LYS A 362 -0.36 -13.18 20.42
C LYS A 362 -0.56 -13.12 18.92
N LYS A 363 -0.79 -14.27 18.32
CA LYS A 363 -1.21 -14.36 16.93
C LYS A 363 -2.73 -14.19 16.86
N VAL A 364 -3.19 -13.04 16.38
CA VAL A 364 -4.61 -12.73 16.26
C VAL A 364 -4.96 -12.41 14.81
N ALA A 365 -6.11 -12.90 14.36
CA ALA A 365 -6.68 -12.55 13.06
C ALA A 365 -8.16 -12.20 13.22
N LEU A 366 -8.50 -10.94 12.94
CA LEU A 366 -9.88 -10.43 12.98
C LEU A 366 -10.46 -10.37 11.57
N PHE A 367 -11.52 -11.11 11.33
CA PHE A 367 -12.31 -11.05 10.09
C PHE A 367 -13.57 -10.23 10.31
N VAL A 368 -13.72 -9.15 9.55
CA VAL A 368 -14.92 -8.31 9.53
C VAL A 368 -15.71 -8.64 8.26
N VAL A 369 -16.73 -9.49 8.41
CA VAL A 369 -17.56 -9.96 7.29
C VAL A 369 -18.73 -9.01 7.12
N THR A 370 -18.77 -8.31 5.98
CA THR A 370 -19.85 -7.39 5.63
C THR A 370 -20.70 -7.93 4.48
N PRO A 371 -22.03 -7.67 4.45
CA PRO A 371 -22.84 -8.03 3.29
C PRO A 371 -22.45 -7.20 2.07
N ASP A 372 -22.31 -7.85 0.90
CA ASP A 372 -22.00 -7.21 -0.38
C ASP A 372 -23.23 -6.62 -1.09
N THR A 373 -24.44 -6.94 -0.59
CA THR A 373 -25.71 -6.54 -1.19
C THR A 373 -26.35 -5.32 -0.52
N THR A 374 -25.86 -4.90 0.65
CA THR A 374 -26.35 -3.74 1.40
C THR A 374 -25.25 -3.06 2.18
N THR A 375 -25.31 -1.75 2.28
CA THR A 375 -24.41 -0.92 3.07
C THR A 375 -24.99 -0.53 4.44
N ALA A 376 -26.17 -1.01 4.77
CA ALA A 376 -26.94 -0.59 5.95
C ALA A 376 -26.21 -0.78 7.29
N TYR A 377 -25.24 -1.70 7.36
CA TYR A 377 -24.50 -2.04 8.59
C TYR A 377 -23.03 -1.67 8.53
N ASN A 378 -22.58 -1.02 7.44
CA ASN A 378 -21.16 -0.67 7.24
C ASN A 378 -20.64 0.32 8.29
N PHE A 379 -21.54 1.11 8.90
CA PHE A 379 -21.19 2.03 9.98
C PHE A 379 -20.54 1.31 11.19
N LEU A 380 -21.01 0.09 11.53
CA LEU A 380 -20.41 -0.70 12.62
C LEU A 380 -18.98 -1.13 12.26
N ALA A 381 -18.77 -1.57 11.02
CA ALA A 381 -17.43 -1.89 10.54
C ALA A 381 -16.52 -0.65 10.55
N ALA A 382 -17.02 0.51 10.11
CA ALA A 382 -16.25 1.75 10.10
C ALA A 382 -15.81 2.19 11.52
N VAL A 383 -16.71 2.10 12.51
CA VAL A 383 -16.38 2.41 13.90
C VAL A 383 -15.35 1.41 14.44
N MET A 384 -15.54 0.12 14.22
CA MET A 384 -14.61 -0.93 14.65
C MET A 384 -13.20 -0.71 14.05
N PHE A 385 -13.08 -0.49 12.73
CA PHE A 385 -11.79 -0.22 12.12
C PHE A 385 -11.12 1.03 12.68
N GLN A 386 -11.88 2.10 12.93
CA GLN A 386 -11.34 3.31 13.53
C GLN A 386 -10.83 3.07 14.95
N GLN A 387 -11.62 2.42 15.81
CA GLN A 387 -11.20 2.06 17.17
C GLN A 387 -10.00 1.11 17.15
N CYS A 388 -9.96 0.17 16.21
CA CYS A 388 -8.82 -0.70 16.00
C CYS A 388 -7.54 0.10 15.76
N PHE A 389 -7.56 1.09 14.86
CA PHE A 389 -6.42 1.97 14.63
C PHE A 389 -6.05 2.79 15.87
N GLN A 390 -7.04 3.36 16.57
CA GLN A 390 -6.80 4.15 17.77
C GLN A 390 -6.09 3.34 18.87
N ILE A 391 -6.60 2.14 19.16
CA ILE A 391 -6.01 1.24 20.18
C ILE A 391 -4.58 0.86 19.80
N LEU A 392 -4.36 0.47 18.55
CA LEU A 392 -3.03 0.08 18.08
C LEU A 392 -2.02 1.22 18.14
N VAL A 393 -2.44 2.43 17.76
CA VAL A 393 -1.62 3.64 17.83
C VAL A 393 -1.33 4.00 19.29
N HIS A 394 -2.36 4.05 20.14
CA HIS A 394 -2.23 4.35 21.56
C HIS A 394 -1.31 3.34 22.27
N THR A 395 -1.50 2.05 22.01
CA THR A 395 -0.65 1.00 22.60
C THR A 395 0.80 1.14 22.15
N ALA A 396 1.04 1.40 20.86
CA ALA A 396 2.39 1.61 20.36
C ALA A 396 3.06 2.84 20.99
N ASP A 397 2.33 3.96 21.11
CA ASP A 397 2.86 5.21 21.66
C ASP A 397 3.24 5.12 23.14
N ASN A 398 2.57 4.23 23.90
CA ASN A 398 2.85 3.98 25.32
C ASN A 398 3.99 2.97 25.55
N ARG A 399 4.59 2.39 24.49
CA ARG A 399 5.75 1.52 24.59
C ARG A 399 7.05 2.33 24.51
N GLU A 400 8.12 1.82 25.11
CA GLU A 400 9.45 2.46 25.08
C GLU A 400 10.02 2.62 23.65
N ASP A 401 9.72 1.66 22.77
CA ASP A 401 10.18 1.66 21.37
C ASP A 401 9.20 2.33 20.41
N HIS A 402 8.07 2.83 20.91
CA HIS A 402 6.97 3.42 20.13
C HIS A 402 6.51 2.54 18.97
N CYS A 403 6.53 1.22 19.14
CA CYS A 403 6.32 0.24 18.10
C CYS A 403 5.60 -0.99 18.65
N LEU A 404 4.67 -1.56 17.88
CA LEU A 404 4.01 -2.80 18.25
C LEU A 404 5.01 -3.98 18.17
N PRO A 405 4.94 -4.94 19.09
CA PRO A 405 5.87 -6.08 19.14
C PRO A 405 5.74 -6.98 17.92
N ARG A 406 4.52 -7.11 17.40
CA ARG A 406 4.20 -7.85 16.19
C ARG A 406 3.60 -6.91 15.14
N HIS A 407 3.95 -7.11 13.87
CA HIS A 407 3.35 -6.32 12.78
C HIS A 407 1.85 -6.56 12.71
N VAL A 408 1.06 -5.49 12.57
CA VAL A 408 -0.37 -5.57 12.34
C VAL A 408 -0.68 -5.18 10.91
N ARG A 409 -1.25 -6.13 10.16
CA ARG A 409 -1.57 -5.96 8.74
C ARG A 409 -3.06 -5.83 8.52
N PHE A 410 -3.50 -4.67 8.07
CA PHE A 410 -4.86 -4.48 7.59
C PHE A 410 -4.94 -4.92 6.13
N LEU A 411 -5.78 -5.90 5.83
CA LEU A 411 -6.09 -6.36 4.48
C LEU A 411 -7.53 -5.97 4.17
N LEU A 412 -7.72 -4.81 3.57
CA LEU A 412 -9.03 -4.21 3.37
C LEU A 412 -9.52 -4.50 1.95
N ASP A 413 -10.08 -5.72 1.77
CA ASP A 413 -10.67 -6.13 0.48
C ASP A 413 -11.98 -5.37 0.25
N GLU A 414 -12.10 -4.79 -0.94
CA GLU A 414 -13.18 -3.86 -1.30
C GLU A 414 -13.37 -2.74 -0.24
N PHE A 415 -12.30 -2.02 0.05
CA PHE A 415 -12.26 -0.97 1.07
C PHE A 415 -13.45 0.01 1.06
N PRO A 416 -14.02 0.41 -0.10
CA PRO A 416 -15.24 1.23 -0.12
C PRO A 416 -16.44 0.63 0.60
N ASN A 417 -16.48 -0.69 0.79
CA ASN A 417 -17.62 -1.38 1.40
C ASN A 417 -17.61 -1.37 2.93
N ILE A 418 -16.53 -0.92 3.57
CA ILE A 418 -16.48 -0.81 5.04
C ILE A 418 -16.97 0.54 5.58
N GLY A 419 -17.49 1.40 4.70
CA GLY A 419 -17.83 2.79 5.05
C GLY A 419 -16.63 3.72 4.96
N MET A 420 -16.75 4.91 5.53
CA MET A 420 -15.71 5.93 5.57
C MET A 420 -15.09 5.98 6.97
N ILE A 421 -13.80 5.73 7.09
CA ILE A 421 -13.07 5.97 8.32
C ILE A 421 -12.74 7.48 8.36
N PRO A 422 -13.30 8.24 9.32
CA PRO A 422 -12.99 9.67 9.45
C PRO A 422 -11.48 9.89 9.65
N ASP A 423 -10.94 10.95 9.06
CA ASP A 423 -9.54 11.36 9.19
C ASP A 423 -8.51 10.28 8.81
N PHE A 424 -8.93 9.33 7.94
CA PHE A 424 -8.08 8.21 7.51
C PHE A 424 -6.77 8.67 6.84
N GLN A 425 -6.78 9.81 6.13
CA GLN A 425 -5.59 10.42 5.54
C GLN A 425 -4.54 10.79 6.60
N ILE A 426 -4.96 11.14 7.81
CA ILE A 426 -4.07 11.40 8.96
C ILE A 426 -3.58 10.07 9.54
N LEU A 427 -4.49 9.14 9.77
CA LEU A 427 -4.16 7.81 10.32
C LEU A 427 -3.11 7.09 9.47
N ILE A 428 -3.33 6.97 8.16
CA ILE A 428 -2.43 6.23 7.26
C ILE A 428 -1.03 6.85 7.19
N SER A 429 -0.91 8.16 7.45
CA SER A 429 0.39 8.85 7.50
C SER A 429 1.19 8.54 8.77
N THR A 430 0.53 8.18 9.87
CA THR A 430 1.13 8.01 11.20
C THR A 430 1.48 6.56 11.55
N ILE A 431 0.80 5.58 10.98
CA ILE A 431 0.91 4.16 11.35
C ILE A 431 2.26 3.51 11.01
N ARG A 432 3.00 4.07 10.05
CA ARG A 432 4.29 3.53 9.57
C ARG A 432 5.28 3.24 10.70
N SER A 433 5.50 4.21 11.60
CA SER A 433 6.47 4.11 12.69
C SER A 433 6.06 3.12 13.78
N ARG A 434 4.79 2.75 13.83
CA ARG A 434 4.17 1.93 14.88
C ARG A 434 4.06 0.44 14.52
N ASN A 435 4.73 0.00 13.45
CA ASN A 435 4.68 -1.38 12.95
C ASN A 435 3.29 -1.81 12.46
N ILE A 436 2.54 -0.87 11.89
CA ILE A 436 1.22 -1.10 11.30
C ILE A 436 1.31 -0.82 9.80
N GLY A 437 0.62 -1.62 9.00
CA GLY A 437 0.56 -1.43 7.54
C GLY A 437 -0.77 -1.86 6.96
N CYS A 438 -1.19 -1.16 5.90
CA CYS A 438 -2.45 -1.40 5.21
C CYS A 438 -2.24 -1.91 3.79
N THR A 439 -3.09 -2.84 3.35
CA THR A 439 -3.32 -3.16 1.95
C THR A 439 -4.74 -2.72 1.60
N LEU A 440 -4.85 -1.59 0.90
CA LEU A 440 -6.12 -0.99 0.49
C LEU A 440 -6.49 -1.50 -0.90
N ILE A 441 -7.62 -2.16 -1.04
CA ILE A 441 -8.03 -2.76 -2.32
C ILE A 441 -9.23 -2.03 -2.89
N TYR A 442 -9.05 -1.44 -4.07
CA TYR A 442 -10.05 -0.70 -4.83
C TYR A 442 -10.28 -1.31 -6.22
N GLN A 443 -11.41 -1.02 -6.81
CA GLN A 443 -11.67 -1.39 -8.21
C GLN A 443 -11.11 -0.35 -9.19
N SER A 444 -11.09 0.93 -8.79
CA SER A 444 -10.62 2.05 -9.62
C SER A 444 -10.22 3.25 -8.78
N ILE A 445 -9.46 4.18 -9.36
CA ILE A 445 -9.16 5.50 -8.77
C ILE A 445 -10.43 6.30 -8.47
N ALA A 446 -11.44 6.18 -9.33
CA ALA A 446 -12.71 6.87 -9.14
C ALA A 446 -13.40 6.50 -7.83
N GLN A 447 -13.29 5.23 -7.38
CA GLN A 447 -13.83 4.82 -6.08
C GLN A 447 -13.10 5.51 -4.91
N LEU A 448 -11.77 5.57 -4.96
CA LEU A 448 -10.97 6.25 -3.94
C LEU A 448 -11.33 7.74 -3.84
N LYS A 449 -11.41 8.41 -5.00
CA LYS A 449 -11.85 9.82 -5.09
C LYS A 449 -13.28 10.03 -4.57
N SER A 450 -14.18 9.12 -4.91
CA SER A 450 -15.58 9.19 -4.45
C SER A 450 -15.69 9.03 -2.93
N GLN A 451 -14.85 8.18 -2.31
CA GLN A 451 -14.91 7.89 -0.88
C GLN A 451 -14.29 9.01 -0.04
N TYR A 452 -13.14 9.55 -0.44
CA TYR A 452 -12.36 10.51 0.37
C TYR A 452 -12.28 11.93 -0.20
N GLY A 453 -12.96 12.21 -1.33
CA GLY A 453 -13.00 13.56 -1.89
C GLY A 453 -11.61 14.11 -2.18
N ASP A 454 -11.29 15.27 -1.63
CA ASP A 454 -10.01 15.94 -1.86
C ASP A 454 -8.82 15.27 -1.15
N ASP A 455 -9.08 14.44 -0.13
CA ASP A 455 -8.04 13.75 0.65
C ASP A 455 -7.47 12.50 -0.04
N TRP A 456 -8.06 12.07 -1.16
CA TRP A 456 -7.63 10.86 -1.89
C TRP A 456 -6.15 10.87 -2.26
N GLY A 457 -5.62 12.05 -2.62
CA GLY A 457 -4.21 12.22 -3.00
C GLY A 457 -3.28 11.93 -1.83
N THR A 458 -3.60 12.43 -0.64
CA THR A 458 -2.84 12.18 0.59
C THR A 458 -2.82 10.69 0.94
N ILE A 459 -3.95 9.98 0.78
CA ILE A 459 -4.01 8.54 1.03
C ILE A 459 -3.11 7.79 0.05
N LEU A 460 -3.16 8.15 -1.23
CA LEU A 460 -2.33 7.53 -2.27
C LEU A 460 -0.83 7.75 -2.00
N GLU A 461 -0.43 8.98 -1.67
CA GLU A 461 0.97 9.33 -1.37
C GLU A 461 1.51 8.60 -0.13
N ASN A 462 0.63 8.21 0.81
CA ASN A 462 0.98 7.41 1.98
C ASN A 462 0.97 5.89 1.71
N CYS A 463 0.76 5.47 0.46
CA CYS A 463 0.93 4.09 0.01
C CYS A 463 2.22 4.00 -0.81
N ASP A 464 3.30 3.46 -0.23
CA ASP A 464 4.61 3.35 -0.90
C ASP A 464 4.56 2.46 -2.15
N SER A 465 3.62 1.51 -2.18
CA SER A 465 3.44 0.56 -3.26
C SER A 465 2.05 0.66 -3.87
N GLU A 466 2.01 0.84 -5.19
CA GLU A 466 0.79 0.82 -5.99
C GLU A 466 0.80 -0.38 -6.92
N LEU A 467 -0.20 -1.24 -6.80
CA LEU A 467 -0.35 -2.45 -7.61
C LEU A 467 -1.58 -2.35 -8.52
N VAL A 468 -1.37 -2.40 -9.83
CA VAL A 468 -2.45 -2.34 -10.84
C VAL A 468 -2.60 -3.70 -11.49
N LEU A 469 -3.73 -4.37 -11.25
CA LEU A 469 -3.98 -5.74 -11.72
C LEU A 469 -4.51 -5.81 -13.17
N GLY A 470 -4.64 -4.67 -13.83
CA GLY A 470 -5.06 -4.58 -15.22
C GLY A 470 -6.53 -4.90 -15.49
N GLY A 471 -6.94 -4.79 -16.74
CA GLY A 471 -8.29 -5.16 -17.18
C GLY A 471 -9.40 -4.16 -16.85
N GLY A 472 -9.08 -3.00 -16.28
CA GLY A 472 -10.04 -1.92 -16.04
C GLY A 472 -10.40 -1.18 -17.33
N ASN A 473 -11.64 -0.69 -17.40
CA ASN A 473 -12.14 0.10 -18.54
C ASN A 473 -12.38 1.57 -18.16
N ASN A 474 -12.05 2.00 -16.94
CA ASN A 474 -12.22 3.39 -16.52
C ASN A 474 -11.12 4.26 -17.14
N PRO A 475 -11.44 5.20 -18.05
CA PRO A 475 -10.44 6.00 -18.76
C PRO A 475 -9.58 6.84 -17.81
N GLU A 476 -10.17 7.42 -16.77
CA GLU A 476 -9.46 8.23 -15.78
C GLU A 476 -8.35 7.42 -15.08
N SER A 477 -8.66 6.16 -14.69
CA SER A 477 -7.68 5.28 -14.07
C SER A 477 -6.56 4.91 -15.04
N LEU A 478 -6.90 4.59 -16.30
CA LEU A 478 -5.93 4.22 -17.32
C LEU A 478 -4.97 5.35 -17.66
N GLU A 479 -5.48 6.58 -17.82
CA GLU A 479 -4.66 7.77 -18.05
C GLU A 479 -3.77 8.08 -16.85
N PHE A 480 -4.31 7.95 -15.63
CA PHE A 480 -3.57 8.18 -14.41
C PHE A 480 -2.35 7.26 -14.32
N PHE A 481 -2.54 5.94 -14.46
CA PHE A 481 -1.44 4.97 -14.40
C PHE A 481 -0.46 5.14 -15.56
N GLY A 482 -0.94 5.42 -16.77
CA GLY A 482 -0.09 5.69 -17.92
C GLY A 482 0.85 6.88 -17.69
N LYS A 483 0.34 7.96 -17.07
CA LYS A 483 1.14 9.14 -16.71
C LYS A 483 2.18 8.85 -15.62
N GLN A 484 1.81 8.04 -14.60
CA GLN A 484 2.73 7.66 -13.53
C GLN A 484 3.90 6.78 -14.02
N LEU A 485 3.67 5.90 -14.99
CA LEU A 485 4.74 5.07 -15.58
C LEU A 485 5.80 5.90 -16.29
N GLY A 486 5.47 7.11 -16.71
CA GLY A 486 6.39 8.06 -17.35
C GLY A 486 6.67 7.72 -18.81
N LYS A 487 7.64 8.46 -19.38
CA LYS A 487 7.99 8.39 -20.80
C LYS A 487 9.38 7.84 -21.01
N ARG A 488 9.54 7.13 -22.15
CA ARG A 488 10.84 6.67 -22.64
C ARG A 488 11.14 7.25 -24.01
N THR A 489 12.39 7.38 -24.31
CA THR A 489 12.89 7.74 -25.64
C THR A 489 12.88 6.51 -26.54
N ILE A 490 12.31 6.66 -27.73
CA ILE A 490 12.33 5.63 -28.78
C ILE A 490 12.97 6.19 -30.05
N GLU A 491 13.63 5.33 -30.80
CA GLU A 491 14.09 5.63 -32.16
C GLU A 491 13.01 5.25 -33.16
N VAL A 492 12.61 6.21 -33.98
CA VAL A 492 11.65 6.00 -35.06
C VAL A 492 12.39 6.07 -36.39
N LEU A 493 12.36 4.99 -37.14
CA LEU A 493 12.93 4.93 -38.47
C LEU A 493 11.89 5.36 -39.51
N ASN A 494 12.07 6.54 -40.10
CA ASN A 494 11.29 7.01 -41.22
C ASN A 494 11.99 6.61 -42.53
N THR A 495 11.37 5.74 -43.29
CA THR A 495 11.84 5.36 -44.64
C THR A 495 11.00 6.10 -45.67
N THR A 496 11.66 6.89 -46.51
CA THR A 496 11.02 7.54 -47.65
C THR A 496 11.55 6.88 -48.93
N GLU A 497 10.64 6.28 -49.67
CA GLU A 497 10.94 5.64 -50.97
C GLU A 497 10.30 6.49 -52.08
N ASN A 498 11.11 7.10 -52.93
CA ASN A 498 10.63 7.85 -54.09
C ASN A 498 10.67 6.90 -55.32
N LEU A 499 9.50 6.49 -55.79
CA LEU A 499 9.26 5.65 -56.95
C LEU A 499 9.32 6.45 -58.28
N GLY A 500 10.34 7.29 -58.50
CA GLY A 500 10.57 7.99 -59.74
C GLY A 500 11.66 7.30 -60.59
N ALA A 501 11.84 7.77 -61.86
CA ALA A 501 12.83 7.20 -62.79
C ALA A 501 14.29 7.23 -62.28
N GLN A 502 14.56 7.94 -61.18
CA GLN A 502 15.81 7.90 -60.42
C GLN A 502 15.45 7.64 -58.93
N GLY A 503 14.93 6.48 -58.60
CA GLY A 503 14.48 6.12 -57.26
C GLY A 503 15.56 6.41 -56.22
N SER A 504 15.20 7.19 -55.17
CA SER A 504 16.07 7.46 -54.01
C SER A 504 15.45 6.85 -52.77
N PHE A 505 16.27 6.15 -52.01
CA PHE A 505 15.90 5.56 -50.70
C PHE A 505 16.58 6.38 -49.61
N SER A 506 15.79 7.01 -48.72
CA SER A 506 16.32 7.75 -47.60
C SER A 506 15.85 7.11 -46.28
N LYS A 507 16.78 6.85 -45.40
CA LYS A 507 16.52 6.44 -44.00
C LYS A 507 16.82 7.61 -43.09
N ASN A 508 15.80 8.09 -42.36
CA ASN A 508 15.96 9.13 -41.38
C ASN A 508 15.61 8.57 -39.98
N TYR A 509 16.57 8.60 -39.08
CA TYR A 509 16.36 8.23 -37.68
C TYR A 509 15.92 9.46 -36.90
N GLN A 510 14.72 9.41 -36.34
CA GLN A 510 14.19 10.44 -35.45
C GLN A 510 14.05 9.86 -34.05
N VAL A 511 14.36 10.68 -33.05
CA VAL A 511 14.13 10.34 -31.64
C VAL A 511 12.79 10.93 -31.24
N ALA A 512 11.93 10.11 -30.62
CA ALA A 512 10.60 10.51 -30.21
C ALA A 512 10.30 10.09 -28.77
N SER A 513 9.38 10.80 -28.15
CA SER A 513 8.81 10.44 -26.84
C SER A 513 7.73 9.39 -27.01
N ARG A 514 7.75 8.36 -26.17
CA ARG A 514 6.65 7.41 -26.03
C ARG A 514 6.42 7.11 -24.54
N ASP A 515 5.15 6.99 -24.15
CA ASP A 515 4.82 6.49 -22.81
C ASP A 515 5.42 5.09 -22.63
N LEU A 516 5.89 4.77 -21.41
CA LEU A 516 6.45 3.44 -21.12
C LEU A 516 5.41 2.35 -21.41
N MET A 517 4.14 2.64 -21.09
CA MET A 517 2.96 1.86 -21.47
C MET A 517 1.78 2.84 -21.66
N THR A 518 1.07 2.72 -22.79
CA THR A 518 -0.07 3.61 -23.08
C THR A 518 -1.33 3.16 -22.32
N PRO A 519 -2.34 4.03 -22.13
CA PRO A 519 -3.62 3.65 -21.54
C PRO A 519 -4.28 2.44 -22.24
N GLU A 520 -4.17 2.35 -23.57
CA GLU A 520 -4.71 1.24 -24.36
C GLU A 520 -3.96 -0.06 -24.08
N GLU A 521 -2.64 0.01 -23.93
CA GLU A 521 -1.81 -1.14 -23.56
C GLU A 521 -2.11 -1.63 -22.14
N ILE A 522 -2.35 -0.70 -21.19
CA ILE A 522 -2.78 -1.04 -19.81
C ILE A 522 -4.15 -1.74 -19.85
N ARG A 523 -5.10 -1.23 -20.65
CA ARG A 523 -6.43 -1.80 -20.79
C ARG A 523 -6.39 -3.22 -21.36
N THR A 524 -5.50 -3.47 -22.30
CA THR A 524 -5.35 -4.77 -23.01
C THR A 524 -4.32 -5.68 -22.35
N MET A 525 -3.80 -5.32 -21.18
CA MET A 525 -2.82 -6.12 -20.45
C MET A 525 -3.33 -7.54 -20.18
N PRO A 526 -2.51 -8.58 -20.41
CA PRO A 526 -2.88 -9.97 -20.13
C PRO A 526 -3.33 -10.15 -18.67
N ARG A 527 -4.35 -11.01 -18.46
CA ARG A 527 -4.96 -11.22 -17.13
C ARG A 527 -4.01 -11.69 -16.04
N ASN A 528 -2.91 -12.34 -16.40
CA ASN A 528 -1.88 -12.82 -15.48
C ASN A 528 -0.75 -11.80 -15.24
N ARG A 529 -0.85 -10.60 -15.80
CA ARG A 529 0.13 -9.51 -15.63
C ARG A 529 -0.41 -8.42 -14.69
N CYS A 530 0.54 -7.70 -14.11
CA CYS A 530 0.27 -6.54 -13.27
C CYS A 530 1.38 -5.49 -13.42
N LEU A 531 1.06 -4.26 -13.04
CA LEU A 531 2.02 -3.17 -12.89
C LEU A 531 2.25 -2.93 -11.41
N LEU A 532 3.51 -2.83 -11.02
CA LEU A 532 3.89 -2.47 -9.66
C LEU A 532 4.73 -1.20 -9.71
N MET A 533 4.28 -0.18 -9.01
CA MET A 533 4.99 1.08 -8.80
C MET A 533 5.33 1.19 -7.32
N ILE A 534 6.60 1.46 -7.03
CA ILE A 534 7.12 1.62 -5.67
C ILE A 534 7.80 2.98 -5.62
N SER A 535 7.50 3.77 -4.62
CA SER A 535 8.04 5.12 -4.44
C SER A 535 9.58 5.13 -4.49
N GLY A 536 10.15 5.94 -5.41
CA GLY A 536 11.60 6.02 -5.61
C GLY A 536 12.24 4.81 -6.30
N VAL A 537 11.46 3.88 -6.85
CA VAL A 537 11.94 2.72 -7.63
C VAL A 537 11.32 2.77 -9.02
N VAL A 538 12.02 2.26 -10.02
CA VAL A 538 11.47 2.14 -11.38
C VAL A 538 10.28 1.18 -11.39
N PRO A 539 9.25 1.42 -12.21
CA PRO A 539 8.06 0.57 -12.26
C PRO A 539 8.37 -0.84 -12.79
N PHE A 540 7.59 -1.82 -12.35
CA PHE A 540 7.71 -3.21 -12.78
C PHE A 540 6.49 -3.63 -13.59
N TYR A 541 6.73 -4.42 -14.64
CA TYR A 541 5.72 -5.13 -15.42
C TYR A 541 5.85 -6.62 -15.15
N SER A 542 5.14 -7.08 -14.12
CA SER A 542 5.35 -8.41 -13.54
C SER A 542 4.18 -9.35 -13.74
N TYR A 543 4.36 -10.61 -13.40
CA TYR A 543 3.26 -11.55 -13.27
C TYR A 543 2.56 -11.37 -11.93
N LYS A 544 1.24 -11.51 -11.90
CA LYS A 544 0.49 -11.62 -10.64
C LYS A 544 1.00 -12.80 -9.83
N PHE A 545 0.95 -12.69 -8.52
CA PHE A 545 1.31 -13.81 -7.65
C PHE A 545 0.36 -14.99 -7.90
N ASP A 546 0.92 -16.14 -8.21
CA ASP A 546 0.16 -17.38 -8.30
C ASP A 546 0.17 -18.06 -6.92
N LEU A 547 -0.97 -18.03 -6.26
CA LEU A 547 -1.13 -18.55 -4.89
C LEU A 547 -0.67 -20.01 -4.76
N LYS A 548 -0.85 -20.83 -5.80
CA LYS A 548 -0.40 -22.24 -5.84
C LYS A 548 1.11 -22.40 -5.71
N LYS A 549 1.87 -21.35 -6.00
CA LYS A 549 3.34 -21.33 -5.87
C LYS A 549 3.81 -20.86 -4.50
N HIS A 550 2.88 -20.48 -3.61
CA HIS A 550 3.24 -20.09 -2.26
C HIS A 550 3.74 -21.32 -1.46
N PRO A 551 4.85 -21.21 -0.70
CA PRO A 551 5.39 -22.34 0.07
C PRO A 551 4.36 -23.01 0.99
N ASN A 552 3.43 -22.22 1.54
CA ASN A 552 2.40 -22.68 2.47
C ASN A 552 1.05 -23.01 1.79
N TYR A 553 1.00 -23.09 0.46
CA TYR A 553 -0.26 -23.35 -0.26
C TYR A 553 -0.87 -24.73 0.08
N ALA A 554 -0.04 -25.71 0.38
CA ALA A 554 -0.51 -27.05 0.81
C ALA A 554 -1.45 -26.99 2.04
N LEU A 555 -1.32 -25.97 2.90
CA LEU A 555 -2.24 -25.76 4.03
C LEU A 555 -3.63 -25.33 3.55
N VAL A 556 -3.70 -24.55 2.48
CA VAL A 556 -4.98 -24.15 1.87
C VAL A 556 -5.68 -25.34 1.22
N GLU A 557 -4.92 -26.25 0.58
CA GLU A 557 -5.48 -27.49 0.03
C GLU A 557 -6.02 -28.41 1.12
N LYS A 558 -5.40 -28.42 2.29
CA LYS A 558 -5.78 -29.27 3.41
C LYS A 558 -6.93 -28.70 4.25
N GLU A 559 -6.86 -27.43 4.61
CA GLU A 559 -7.72 -26.80 5.62
C GLU A 559 -8.66 -25.73 5.02
N GLY A 560 -8.36 -25.23 3.80
CA GLY A 560 -9.11 -24.16 3.14
C GLY A 560 -10.31 -24.67 2.34
N HIS A 561 -11.09 -23.72 1.80
CA HIS A 561 -12.27 -24.00 0.96
C HIS A 561 -13.38 -24.79 1.65
N HIS A 562 -13.37 -24.83 2.97
CA HIS A 562 -14.44 -25.36 3.82
C HIS A 562 -15.03 -24.22 4.64
N PRO A 563 -16.30 -24.26 5.01
CA PRO A 563 -16.86 -23.32 5.95
C PRO A 563 -15.99 -23.21 7.20
N PHE A 564 -15.87 -22.00 7.74
CA PHE A 564 -15.09 -21.80 8.94
C PHE A 564 -15.62 -22.62 10.11
N ASP A 565 -14.73 -23.34 10.79
CA ASP A 565 -15.06 -24.28 11.86
C ASP A 565 -15.09 -23.55 13.22
N TYR A 566 -16.27 -23.08 13.59
CA TYR A 566 -16.51 -22.39 14.86
C TYR A 566 -16.37 -23.31 16.09
N GLU A 567 -16.64 -24.62 15.94
CA GLU A 567 -16.51 -25.59 17.03
C GLU A 567 -15.05 -25.81 17.36
N ARG A 568 -14.21 -26.07 16.36
CA ARG A 568 -12.75 -26.17 16.50
C ARG A 568 -12.14 -24.89 17.09
N ARG A 569 -12.64 -23.73 16.70
CA ARG A 569 -12.22 -22.46 17.29
C ARG A 569 -12.54 -22.41 18.79
N ALA A 570 -13.75 -22.77 19.17
CA ALA A 570 -14.16 -22.78 20.58
C ALA A 570 -13.32 -23.77 21.40
N GLU A 571 -13.04 -24.96 20.86
CA GLU A 571 -12.16 -25.94 21.50
C GLU A 571 -10.74 -25.40 21.70
N ASN A 572 -10.15 -24.74 20.68
CA ASN A 572 -8.82 -24.14 20.77
C ASN A 572 -8.78 -23.03 21.84
N ASN A 573 -9.79 -22.16 21.88
CA ASN A 573 -9.88 -21.09 22.86
C ASN A 573 -10.04 -21.65 24.28
N PHE A 574 -10.85 -22.68 24.47
CA PHE A 574 -10.99 -23.35 25.76
C PHE A 574 -9.68 -24.02 26.21
N ALA A 575 -8.99 -24.71 25.31
CA ALA A 575 -7.69 -25.32 25.60
C ALA A 575 -6.63 -24.26 26.00
N ALA A 576 -6.60 -23.11 25.30
CA ALA A 576 -5.71 -21.98 25.64
C ALA A 576 -6.05 -21.39 27.01
N PHE A 577 -7.34 -21.21 27.32
CA PHE A 577 -7.80 -20.75 28.63
C PHE A 577 -7.37 -21.70 29.75
N MET A 578 -7.60 -23.01 29.59
CA MET A 578 -7.21 -24.00 30.58
C MET A 578 -5.69 -24.05 30.82
N LYS A 579 -4.89 -23.83 29.77
CA LYS A 579 -3.43 -23.73 29.90
C LYS A 579 -3.02 -22.52 30.73
N ASN A 580 -3.61 -21.35 30.47
CA ASN A 580 -3.35 -20.13 31.24
C ASN A 580 -3.72 -20.31 32.73
N VAL A 581 -4.87 -20.94 33.01
CA VAL A 581 -5.29 -21.23 34.40
C VAL A 581 -4.27 -22.17 35.11
N GLN A 582 -3.74 -23.18 34.39
CA GLN A 582 -2.72 -24.06 34.95
C GLN A 582 -1.38 -23.33 35.22
N GLU A 583 -0.98 -22.42 34.33
CA GLU A 583 0.22 -21.61 34.50
C GLU A 583 0.09 -20.68 35.71
N ILE A 584 -1.05 -20.03 35.89
CA ILE A 584 -1.34 -19.16 37.06
C ILE A 584 -1.30 -19.97 38.37
N ASN A 585 -1.99 -21.12 38.41
CA ASN A 585 -1.99 -21.99 39.60
C ASN A 585 -0.59 -22.55 39.95
N ASN A 586 0.27 -22.79 38.94
CA ASN A 586 1.65 -23.23 39.19
C ASN A 586 2.52 -22.10 39.75
N ILE A 587 2.29 -20.82 39.32
CA ILE A 587 3.00 -19.65 39.86
C ILE A 587 2.61 -19.44 41.33
N GLU A 588 1.34 -19.55 41.68
CA GLU A 588 0.87 -19.42 43.07
C GLU A 588 1.44 -20.52 44.00
N LEU A 589 1.69 -21.74 43.48
CA LEU A 589 2.30 -22.81 44.22
C LEU A 589 3.81 -22.63 44.45
N ASP A 590 4.52 -22.04 43.47
CA ASP A 590 5.96 -21.74 43.57
C ASP A 590 6.22 -20.56 44.52
N ASP A 591 5.32 -19.59 44.62
CA ASP A 591 5.41 -18.47 45.57
C ASP A 591 5.16 -18.92 47.02
N ASP A 592 4.26 -19.89 47.27
CA ASP A 592 4.01 -20.46 48.60
C ASP A 592 5.17 -21.36 49.12
N GLU A 593 5.96 -22.00 48.20
CA GLU A 593 7.15 -22.74 48.56
C GLU A 593 8.39 -21.85 48.83
N SER A 594 8.38 -20.59 48.38
CA SER A 594 9.49 -19.66 48.60
C SER A 594 9.43 -18.93 49.96
N ASP A 595 8.28 -18.97 50.65
CA ASP A 595 8.06 -18.33 51.94
C ASP A 595 8.17 -19.31 53.15
N THR A 596 8.58 -20.58 52.93
CA THR A 596 8.88 -21.55 53.99
C THR A 596 10.38 -21.86 54.05
#